data_dae8cb9d58c877c2fbbc5e67375ea958
#
_entry.id   dae8cb9d58c877c2fbbc5e67375ea958
#
_cell.length_a   1.000
_cell.length_b   1.000
_cell.length_c   1.000
_cell.angle_alpha   90.00
_cell.angle_beta   90.00
_cell.angle_gamma   90.00
#
_symmetry.space_group_name_H-M   'P 1'
#
loop_
_entity.id
_entity.type
_entity.pdbx_description
1 polymer ?
#
loop_
_entity_poly.entity_id
_entity_poly.type
_entity_poly.pdbx_seq_one_letter_code
_entity_poly.pdbx_strand_id
1 'polypeptide(L)'
;MKKKDIKVLLVDDEVEFVNTLAQRLKMRDLLVDTVYDGPQALDFIRKIEPDVIVLDLKMPGLHGIEVLREIKKTRSEIQVIILTGHGTDKDEEEARRLGGFDFLHKPADIDLLLAKIKEAFQEKLERAMTAIAFAEEGIFDTAQRIIKKEE
;
A
#
# COMPACT_ATOMS: atom_id res chain seq x y z
N MET A 1 -13.32 0.28 -21.78
CA MET A 1 -12.52 0.83 -20.67
C MET A 1 -11.32 -0.05 -20.42
N LYS A 2 -10.14 0.51 -20.50
CA LYS A 2 -8.93 -0.22 -20.10
C LYS A 2 -8.94 -0.43 -18.61
N LYS A 3 -8.78 -1.68 -18.19
CA LYS A 3 -8.58 -2.02 -16.78
C LYS A 3 -7.29 -1.34 -16.31
N LYS A 4 -7.35 -0.56 -15.23
CA LYS A 4 -6.18 0.09 -14.66
C LYS A 4 -5.25 -0.96 -14.07
N ASP A 5 -3.99 -0.94 -14.46
CA ASP A 5 -2.98 -1.84 -13.92
C ASP A 5 -2.62 -1.44 -12.49
N ILE A 6 -2.59 -2.41 -11.60
CA ILE A 6 -2.19 -2.20 -10.21
C ILE A 6 -0.68 -2.14 -10.13
N LYS A 7 -0.14 -1.07 -9.55
CA LYS A 7 1.30 -0.90 -9.32
C LYS A 7 1.68 -1.40 -7.95
N VAL A 8 2.55 -2.40 -7.90
CA VAL A 8 3.00 -3.04 -6.67
C VAL A 8 4.50 -2.85 -6.49
N LEU A 9 4.91 -2.45 -5.30
CA LEU A 9 6.31 -2.44 -4.90
C LEU A 9 6.54 -3.56 -3.88
N LEU A 10 7.50 -4.44 -4.16
CA LEU A 10 7.93 -5.47 -3.23
C LEU A 10 9.19 -5.00 -2.51
N VAL A 11 9.20 -5.08 -1.18
CA VAL A 11 10.33 -4.66 -0.34
C VAL A 11 10.76 -5.84 0.53
N ASP A 12 11.92 -6.42 0.22
CA ASP A 12 12.40 -7.62 0.89
C ASP A 12 13.89 -7.81 0.59
N ASP A 13 14.70 -8.09 1.60
CA ASP A 13 16.14 -8.30 1.43
C ASP A 13 16.53 -9.70 0.93
N GLU A 14 15.58 -10.63 0.93
CA GLU A 14 15.75 -11.96 0.34
C GLU A 14 15.59 -11.86 -1.18
N VAL A 15 16.68 -11.51 -1.86
CA VAL A 15 16.70 -11.15 -3.29
C VAL A 15 16.06 -12.22 -4.18
N GLU A 16 16.46 -13.50 -4.01
CA GLU A 16 15.91 -14.58 -4.83
C GLU A 16 14.41 -14.76 -4.61
N PHE A 17 13.99 -14.72 -3.36
CA PHE A 17 12.56 -14.85 -3.01
C PHE A 17 11.73 -13.74 -3.65
N VAL A 18 12.15 -12.50 -3.47
CA VAL A 18 11.37 -11.36 -3.94
C VAL A 18 11.36 -11.25 -5.46
N ASN A 19 12.46 -11.60 -6.12
CA ASN A 19 12.52 -11.58 -7.58
C ASN A 19 11.65 -12.68 -8.20
N THR A 20 11.60 -13.87 -7.59
CA THR A 20 10.70 -14.94 -8.00
C THR A 20 9.24 -14.52 -7.80
N LEU A 21 8.94 -13.93 -6.68
CA LEU A 21 7.59 -13.42 -6.37
C LEU A 21 7.18 -12.35 -7.38
N ALA A 22 8.09 -11.44 -7.71
CA ALA A 22 7.83 -10.40 -8.70
C ALA A 22 7.45 -10.99 -10.05
N GLN A 23 8.18 -12.00 -10.52
CA GLN A 23 7.89 -12.67 -11.79
C GLN A 23 6.50 -13.31 -11.79
N ARG A 24 6.14 -13.98 -10.70
CA ARG A 24 4.83 -14.62 -10.55
C ARG A 24 3.69 -13.61 -10.57
N LEU A 25 3.87 -12.47 -9.90
CA LEU A 25 2.86 -11.40 -9.89
C LEU A 25 2.75 -10.72 -11.24
N LYS A 26 3.86 -10.50 -11.95
CA LYS A 26 3.85 -9.96 -13.32
C LYS A 26 3.07 -10.84 -14.28
N MET A 27 3.14 -12.15 -14.12
CA MET A 27 2.37 -13.10 -14.94
C MET A 27 0.87 -13.00 -14.68
N ARG A 28 0.46 -12.33 -13.64
CA ARG A 28 -0.94 -12.08 -13.27
C ARG A 28 -1.35 -10.63 -13.52
N ASP A 29 -0.71 -10.01 -14.49
CA ASP A 29 -1.03 -8.67 -15.03
C ASP A 29 -0.85 -7.53 -14.03
N LEU A 30 0.03 -7.70 -13.04
CA LEU A 30 0.42 -6.61 -12.15
C LEU A 30 1.69 -5.94 -12.66
N LEU A 31 1.82 -4.64 -12.43
CA LEU A 31 3.06 -3.90 -12.63
C LEU A 31 3.85 -3.98 -11.33
N VAL A 32 5.03 -4.60 -11.37
CA VAL A 32 5.79 -4.92 -10.16
C VAL A 32 7.20 -4.38 -10.24
N ASP A 33 7.61 -3.64 -9.21
CA ASP A 33 8.99 -3.23 -8.96
C ASP A 33 9.46 -3.86 -7.66
N THR A 34 10.78 -4.04 -7.53
CA THR A 34 11.40 -4.60 -6.33
C THR A 34 12.47 -3.68 -5.78
N VAL A 35 12.53 -3.56 -4.47
CA VAL A 35 13.64 -2.95 -3.74
C VAL A 35 14.03 -3.89 -2.58
N TYR A 36 15.22 -3.73 -2.04
CA TYR A 36 15.79 -4.73 -1.15
C TYR A 36 16.05 -4.25 0.27
N ASP A 37 15.71 -3.02 0.58
CA ASP A 37 15.81 -2.48 1.93
C ASP A 37 14.85 -1.29 2.14
N GLY A 38 14.76 -0.84 3.38
CA GLY A 38 13.88 0.25 3.77
C GLY A 38 14.22 1.59 3.11
N PRO A 39 15.50 2.02 3.16
CA PRO A 39 15.88 3.28 2.50
C PRO A 39 15.58 3.30 1.00
N GLN A 40 15.80 2.18 0.30
CA GLN A 40 15.43 2.07 -1.12
C GLN A 40 13.92 2.23 -1.32
N ALA A 41 13.11 1.65 -0.42
CA ALA A 41 11.66 1.77 -0.50
C ALA A 41 11.21 3.23 -0.32
N LEU A 42 11.75 3.92 0.66
CA LEU A 42 11.41 5.32 0.93
C LEU A 42 11.85 6.24 -0.21
N ASP A 43 12.99 5.98 -0.80
CA ASP A 43 13.47 6.73 -1.97
C ASP A 43 12.58 6.47 -3.19
N PHE A 44 12.19 5.22 -3.41
CA PHE A 44 11.34 4.84 -4.52
C PHE A 44 10.00 5.58 -4.50
N ILE A 45 9.33 5.63 -3.34
CA ILE A 45 8.01 6.27 -3.24
C ILE A 45 8.02 7.78 -3.40
N ARG A 46 9.18 8.42 -3.29
CA ARG A 46 9.33 9.86 -3.59
C ARG A 46 9.18 10.16 -5.07
N LYS A 47 9.57 9.19 -5.92
CA LYS A 47 9.61 9.35 -7.38
C LYS A 47 8.42 8.71 -8.06
N ILE A 48 8.02 7.52 -7.61
CA ILE A 48 6.94 6.72 -8.20
C ILE A 48 6.06 6.23 -7.06
N GLU A 49 4.77 6.55 -7.11
CA GLU A 49 3.84 6.12 -6.08
C GLU A 49 3.20 4.79 -6.48
N PRO A 50 3.51 3.68 -5.77
CA PRO A 50 2.79 2.43 -6.00
C PRO A 50 1.39 2.50 -5.38
N ASP A 51 0.51 1.62 -5.85
CA ASP A 51 -0.82 1.47 -5.24
C ASP A 51 -0.74 0.64 -3.96
N VAL A 52 0.08 -0.42 -4.00
CA VAL A 52 0.24 -1.37 -2.90
C VAL A 52 1.72 -1.68 -2.72
N ILE A 53 2.17 -1.71 -1.47
CA ILE A 53 3.50 -2.17 -1.09
C ILE A 53 3.37 -3.48 -0.33
N VAL A 54 4.15 -4.49 -0.71
CA VAL A 54 4.31 -5.73 0.04
C VAL A 54 5.66 -5.64 0.75
N LEU A 55 5.64 -5.59 2.07
CA LEU A 55 6.78 -5.21 2.90
C LEU A 55 7.16 -6.32 3.87
N ASP A 56 8.42 -6.72 3.87
CA ASP A 56 8.99 -7.58 4.91
C ASP A 56 9.37 -6.74 6.14
N LEU A 57 9.18 -7.28 7.33
CA LEU A 57 9.51 -6.59 8.58
C LEU A 57 10.98 -6.69 8.96
N LYS A 58 11.59 -7.85 8.77
CA LYS A 58 12.98 -8.08 9.20
C LYS A 58 13.96 -7.93 8.04
N MET A 59 14.52 -6.74 7.98
CA MET A 59 15.55 -6.38 7.01
C MET A 59 16.74 -5.75 7.73
N PRO A 60 17.97 -5.90 7.22
CA PRO A 60 19.13 -5.22 7.81
C PRO A 60 18.93 -3.70 7.81
N GLY A 61 19.34 -3.05 8.88
CA GLY A 61 19.25 -1.61 9.03
C GLY A 61 17.85 -1.19 9.50
N LEU A 62 17.10 -0.51 8.66
CA LEU A 62 15.80 0.03 9.03
C LEU A 62 14.74 -1.07 9.11
N HIS A 63 14.16 -1.28 10.30
CA HIS A 63 13.12 -2.28 10.53
C HIS A 63 11.85 -1.95 9.72
N GLY A 64 11.16 -2.99 9.22
CA GLY A 64 9.98 -2.81 8.38
C GLY A 64 8.85 -2.02 9.06
N ILE A 65 8.68 -2.11 10.36
CA ILE A 65 7.70 -1.32 11.11
C ILE A 65 7.99 0.18 10.97
N GLU A 66 9.27 0.58 11.02
CA GLU A 66 9.67 1.97 10.82
C GLU A 66 9.40 2.44 9.39
N VAL A 67 9.62 1.55 8.41
CA VAL A 67 9.29 1.82 7.00
C VAL A 67 7.79 2.03 6.84
N LEU A 68 6.97 1.16 7.44
CA LEU A 68 5.52 1.29 7.41
C LEU A 68 5.06 2.62 8.01
N ARG A 69 5.61 2.97 9.18
CA ARG A 69 5.30 4.24 9.85
C ARG A 69 5.59 5.42 8.93
N GLU A 70 6.75 5.43 8.31
CA GLU A 70 7.18 6.51 7.43
C GLU A 70 6.33 6.60 6.16
N ILE A 71 5.98 5.46 5.55
CA ILE A 71 5.10 5.42 4.39
C ILE A 71 3.74 6.03 4.74
N LYS A 72 3.14 5.59 5.83
CA LYS A 72 1.81 6.06 6.24
C LYS A 72 1.80 7.54 6.65
N LYS A 73 2.92 8.04 7.14
CA LYS A 73 3.08 9.45 7.50
C LYS A 73 3.18 10.34 6.27
N THR A 74 3.89 9.90 5.23
CA THR A 74 4.20 10.72 4.04
C THR A 74 3.29 10.46 2.85
N ARG A 75 2.78 9.22 2.72
CA ARG A 75 1.93 8.77 1.61
C ARG A 75 0.84 7.86 2.14
N SER A 76 -0.11 8.42 2.89
CA SER A 76 -1.13 7.64 3.61
C SER A 76 -2.05 6.82 2.70
N GLU A 77 -2.19 7.19 1.44
CA GLU A 77 -3.03 6.50 0.47
C GLU A 77 -2.43 5.20 -0.07
N ILE A 78 -1.11 4.99 0.09
CA ILE A 78 -0.48 3.73 -0.30
C ILE A 78 -0.92 2.63 0.65
N GLN A 79 -1.44 1.53 0.11
CA GLN A 79 -1.80 0.37 0.92
C GLN A 79 -0.57 -0.49 1.18
N VAL A 80 -0.41 -0.95 2.41
CA VAL A 80 0.76 -1.76 2.80
C VAL A 80 0.30 -3.11 3.32
N ILE A 81 0.76 -4.18 2.70
CA ILE A 81 0.59 -5.56 3.15
C ILE A 81 1.93 -6.03 3.71
N ILE A 82 1.93 -6.54 4.92
CA ILE A 82 3.13 -7.14 5.51
C ILE A 82 3.22 -8.59 5.09
N LEU A 83 4.38 -9.01 4.60
CA LEU A 83 4.66 -10.40 4.27
C LEU A 83 6.02 -10.77 4.88
N THR A 84 6.00 -11.54 5.97
CA THR A 84 7.20 -11.83 6.74
C THR A 84 7.25 -13.28 7.22
N GLY A 85 8.48 -13.82 7.33
CA GLY A 85 8.71 -15.14 7.93
C GLY A 85 8.98 -15.09 9.43
N HIS A 86 9.12 -13.90 9.99
CA HIS A 86 9.61 -13.71 11.36
C HIS A 86 8.77 -12.76 12.20
N GLY A 87 7.53 -12.54 11.81
CA GLY A 87 6.64 -11.63 12.55
C GLY A 87 6.07 -12.28 13.81
N THR A 88 5.99 -11.51 14.89
CA THR A 88 5.33 -11.89 16.13
C THR A 88 3.91 -11.32 16.17
N ASP A 89 3.08 -11.80 17.12
CA ASP A 89 1.75 -11.23 17.33
C ASP A 89 1.82 -9.73 17.67
N LYS A 90 2.85 -9.34 18.39
CA LYS A 90 3.10 -7.93 18.72
C LYS A 90 3.42 -7.11 17.47
N ASP A 91 4.20 -7.66 16.56
CA ASP A 91 4.50 -7.02 15.27
C ASP A 91 3.24 -6.84 14.45
N GLU A 92 2.38 -7.86 14.41
CA GLU A 92 1.10 -7.78 13.69
C GLU A 92 0.20 -6.70 14.27
N GLU A 93 0.06 -6.65 15.59
CA GLU A 93 -0.73 -5.64 16.29
C GLU A 93 -0.22 -4.23 15.98
N GLU A 94 1.10 -4.02 16.05
CA GLU A 94 1.73 -2.75 15.73
C GLU A 94 1.52 -2.34 14.28
N ALA A 95 1.67 -3.29 13.34
CA ALA A 95 1.46 -3.02 11.92
C ALA A 95 0.02 -2.61 11.65
N ARG A 96 -0.96 -3.27 12.25
CA ARG A 96 -2.37 -2.92 12.09
C ARG A 96 -2.68 -1.55 12.68
N ARG A 97 -2.11 -1.25 13.84
CA ARG A 97 -2.27 0.07 14.49
C ARG A 97 -1.71 1.19 13.63
N LEU A 98 -0.61 0.95 12.91
CA LEU A 98 0.01 1.93 12.03
C LEU A 98 -0.69 2.06 10.68
N GLY A 99 -1.75 1.29 10.44
CA GLY A 99 -2.52 1.37 9.22
C GLY A 99 -2.15 0.36 8.13
N GLY A 100 -1.40 -0.69 8.48
CA GLY A 100 -1.17 -1.81 7.56
C GLY A 100 -2.48 -2.46 7.15
N PHE A 101 -2.62 -2.79 5.86
CA PHE A 101 -3.86 -3.36 5.32
C PHE A 101 -4.06 -4.81 5.80
N ASP A 102 -3.01 -5.60 5.71
CA ASP A 102 -3.05 -6.99 6.20
C ASP A 102 -1.65 -7.47 6.55
N PHE A 103 -1.60 -8.61 7.23
CA PHE A 103 -0.37 -9.22 7.73
C PHE A 103 -0.36 -10.70 7.36
N LEU A 104 0.57 -11.08 6.47
CA LEU A 104 0.69 -12.43 5.95
C LEU A 104 2.03 -13.05 6.35
N HIS A 105 2.05 -14.37 6.48
CA HIS A 105 3.25 -15.13 6.83
C HIS A 105 3.86 -15.80 5.60
N LYS A 106 5.18 -15.83 5.52
CA LYS A 106 5.89 -16.67 4.53
C LYS A 106 5.80 -18.13 4.95
N PRO A 107 5.74 -19.09 4.01
CA PRO A 107 5.80 -18.92 2.57
C PRO A 107 4.55 -18.27 2.01
N ALA A 108 4.70 -17.50 0.93
CA ALA A 108 3.60 -16.78 0.32
C ALA A 108 2.75 -17.71 -0.54
N ASP A 109 1.46 -17.81 -0.21
CA ASP A 109 0.48 -18.36 -1.13
C ASP A 109 0.19 -17.26 -2.17
N ILE A 110 0.56 -17.52 -3.41
CA ILE A 110 0.46 -16.51 -4.47
C ILE A 110 -1.00 -16.08 -4.72
N ASP A 111 -1.94 -17.00 -4.63
CA ASP A 111 -3.34 -16.69 -4.86
C ASP A 111 -3.92 -15.85 -3.72
N LEU A 112 -3.54 -16.16 -2.49
CA LEU A 112 -3.94 -15.36 -1.33
C LEU A 112 -3.33 -13.96 -1.41
N LEU A 113 -2.04 -13.85 -1.70
CA LEU A 113 -1.37 -12.56 -1.83
C LEU A 113 -2.00 -11.72 -2.94
N LEU A 114 -2.26 -12.32 -4.10
CA LEU A 114 -2.92 -11.64 -5.21
C LEU A 114 -4.30 -11.11 -4.81
N ALA A 115 -5.10 -11.94 -4.11
CA ALA A 115 -6.41 -11.54 -3.62
C ALA A 115 -6.30 -10.34 -2.66
N LYS A 116 -5.33 -10.35 -1.75
CA LYS A 116 -5.11 -9.26 -0.80
C LYS A 116 -4.64 -7.98 -1.49
N ILE A 117 -3.79 -8.09 -2.50
CA ILE A 117 -3.37 -6.93 -3.30
C ILE A 117 -4.58 -6.29 -4.00
N LYS A 118 -5.45 -7.10 -4.59
CA LYS A 118 -6.67 -6.60 -5.27
C LYS A 118 -7.64 -5.96 -4.28
N GLU A 119 -7.83 -6.56 -3.11
CA GLU A 119 -8.67 -6.00 -2.05
C GLU A 119 -8.12 -4.65 -1.57
N ALA A 120 -6.81 -4.56 -1.35
CA ALA A 120 -6.15 -3.34 -0.90
C ALA A 120 -6.30 -2.21 -1.95
N PHE A 121 -6.12 -2.55 -3.22
CA PHE A 121 -6.32 -1.61 -4.32
C PHE A 121 -7.76 -1.12 -4.39
N GLN A 122 -8.73 -2.03 -4.25
CA GLN A 122 -10.14 -1.69 -4.26
C GLN A 122 -10.50 -0.73 -3.12
N GLU A 123 -10.00 -0.99 -1.92
CA GLU A 123 -10.21 -0.09 -0.77
C GLU A 123 -9.60 1.30 -1.03
N LYS A 124 -8.41 1.35 -1.62
CA LYS A 124 -7.78 2.62 -2.01
C LYS A 124 -8.68 3.42 -2.94
N LEU A 125 -9.25 2.78 -3.96
CA LEU A 125 -10.17 3.43 -4.90
C LEU A 125 -11.43 3.94 -4.20
N GLU A 126 -12.02 3.15 -3.33
CA GLU A 126 -13.23 3.52 -2.59
C GLU A 126 -12.98 4.73 -1.69
N ARG A 127 -11.84 4.77 -1.01
CA ARG A 127 -11.47 5.93 -0.19
C ARG A 127 -11.29 7.19 -1.01
N ALA A 128 -10.66 7.09 -2.18
CA ALA A 128 -10.47 8.22 -3.09
C ALA A 128 -11.81 8.73 -3.60
N MET A 129 -12.72 7.84 -3.98
CA MET A 129 -14.07 8.21 -4.45
C MET A 129 -14.89 8.85 -3.34
N THR A 130 -14.80 8.35 -2.11
CA THR A 130 -15.49 8.92 -0.94
C THR A 130 -14.97 10.33 -0.65
N ALA A 131 -13.66 10.53 -0.70
CA ALA A 131 -13.05 11.86 -0.49
C ALA A 131 -13.52 12.87 -1.54
N ILE A 132 -13.63 12.46 -2.80
CA ILE A 132 -14.15 13.31 -3.88
C ILE A 132 -15.61 13.67 -3.60
N ALA A 133 -16.43 12.71 -3.22
CA ALA A 133 -17.86 12.94 -2.91
C ALA A 133 -18.04 13.94 -1.77
N PHE A 134 -17.26 13.82 -0.69
CA PHE A 134 -17.30 14.78 0.42
C PHE A 134 -16.84 16.17 0.00
N ALA A 135 -15.82 16.26 -0.84
CA ALA A 135 -15.34 17.55 -1.37
C ALA A 135 -16.42 18.24 -2.21
N GLU A 136 -17.12 17.50 -3.06
CA GLU A 136 -18.22 18.01 -3.88
C GLU A 136 -19.39 18.50 -3.02
N GLU A 137 -19.76 17.74 -1.99
CA GLU A 137 -20.80 18.15 -1.03
C GLU A 137 -20.41 19.43 -0.29
N GLY A 138 -19.15 19.54 0.15
CA GLY A 138 -18.65 20.72 0.83
C GLY A 138 -18.69 21.95 -0.06
N ILE A 139 -18.33 21.82 -1.32
CA ILE A 139 -18.41 22.89 -2.31
C ILE A 139 -19.87 23.31 -2.53
N PHE A 140 -20.76 22.34 -2.67
CA PHE A 140 -22.19 22.60 -2.85
C PHE A 140 -22.77 23.37 -1.65
N ASP A 141 -22.48 22.94 -0.43
CA ASP A 141 -22.96 23.61 0.79
C ASP A 141 -22.44 25.05 0.87
N THR A 142 -21.17 25.26 0.54
CA THR A 142 -20.57 26.59 0.52
C THR A 142 -21.27 27.50 -0.50
N ALA A 143 -21.51 26.99 -1.71
CA ALA A 143 -22.23 27.72 -2.74
C ALA A 143 -23.64 28.10 -2.30
N GLN A 144 -24.38 27.19 -1.66
CA GLN A 144 -25.71 27.44 -1.12
C GLN A 144 -25.71 28.56 -0.07
N ARG A 145 -24.72 28.56 0.81
CA ARG A 145 -24.56 29.62 1.84
C ARG A 145 -24.30 30.97 1.22
N ILE A 146 -23.49 31.04 0.18
CA ILE A 146 -23.19 32.29 -0.54
C ILE A 146 -24.47 32.83 -1.18
N ILE A 147 -25.22 31.99 -1.88
CA ILE A 147 -26.46 32.38 -2.55
C ILE A 147 -27.47 32.92 -1.52
N LYS A 148 -27.61 32.28 -0.38
CA LYS A 148 -28.56 32.73 0.69
C LYS A 148 -28.16 34.06 1.29
N LYS A 149 -26.88 34.43 1.31
CA LYS A 149 -26.45 35.72 1.85
C LYS A 149 -26.72 36.89 0.90
N GLU A 150 -26.88 36.65 -0.39
CA GLU A 150 -27.16 37.65 -1.40
C GLU A 150 -28.65 37.96 -1.54
N GLU A 151 -29.50 37.13 -0.95
CA GLU A 151 -30.93 37.38 -0.85
C GLU A 151 -31.24 38.28 0.36
#